data_ad6b9110836fc173177d4f5eb5a7fe1e
#
_entry.id   ad6b9110836fc173177d4f5eb5a7fe1e
#
_cell.length_a   1.000
_cell.length_b   1.000
_cell.length_c   1.000
_cell.angle_alpha   90.00
_cell.angle_beta   90.00
_cell.angle_gamma   90.00
#
_symmetry.space_group_name_H-M   'P 1'
#
loop_
_entity.id
_entity.type
_entity.pdbx_description
1 polymer ?
#
loop_
_entity_poly.entity_id
_entity_poly.type
_entity_poly.pdbx_seq_one_letter_code
_entity_poly.pdbx_strand_id
1 'polypeptide(L)'
;MVQLAGNVLIVDDDRNTRELLTAMLSIEGFHAIAAEDGLEALHLLRTVRRRAPEVPCLVLLDLAMPRLSGSEFRRAQLADPIVAGVPVAVMSGATDLEQRARTMGAVATVAKPIDYDALLDVVRRYCSLEGMDLGSAADGLPYRGRENGA
;
A
#
# COMPACT_ATOMS: atom_id res chain seq x y z
N MET A 1 17.85 7.15 10.29
CA MET A 1 17.13 5.94 10.63
C MET A 1 15.94 5.71 9.71
N VAL A 2 15.74 4.51 9.30
CA VAL A 2 14.69 4.20 8.34
C VAL A 2 13.34 4.06 9.03
N GLN A 3 12.34 4.72 8.46
CA GLN A 3 10.97 4.61 8.94
C GLN A 3 10.31 3.46 8.22
N LEU A 4 10.48 2.26 8.72
CA LEU A 4 10.03 1.08 7.99
C LEU A 4 8.51 0.98 7.88
N ALA A 5 7.81 1.27 8.96
CA ALA A 5 6.36 1.12 8.95
C ALA A 5 5.63 2.17 8.11
N GLY A 6 6.34 3.20 7.67
CA GLY A 6 5.74 4.22 6.81
C GLY A 6 5.91 3.95 5.32
N ASN A 7 6.45 2.79 4.93
CA ASN A 7 6.72 2.51 3.53
C ASN A 7 5.49 1.98 2.81
N VAL A 8 5.24 2.53 1.62
CA VAL A 8 4.12 2.14 0.76
C VAL A 8 4.69 1.71 -0.59
N LEU A 9 4.22 0.59 -1.12
CA LEU A 9 4.61 0.17 -2.47
C LEU A 9 3.55 0.67 -3.45
N ILE A 10 3.99 1.46 -4.43
CA ILE A 10 3.12 1.99 -5.49
C ILE A 10 3.36 1.17 -6.76
N VAL A 11 2.29 0.62 -7.31
CA VAL A 11 2.37 -0.19 -8.54
C VAL A 11 1.47 0.44 -9.58
N ASP A 12 2.07 1.10 -10.56
CA ASP A 12 1.34 1.81 -11.61
C ASP A 12 2.26 1.93 -12.82
N ASP A 13 1.73 1.70 -14.01
CA ASP A 13 2.56 1.76 -15.21
C ASP A 13 2.80 3.19 -15.69
N ASP A 14 2.04 4.16 -15.18
CA ASP A 14 2.20 5.56 -15.58
C ASP A 14 3.23 6.24 -14.68
N ARG A 15 4.32 6.66 -15.30
CA ARG A 15 5.41 7.30 -14.57
C ARG A 15 4.95 8.56 -13.84
N ASN A 16 4.11 9.37 -14.48
CA ASN A 16 3.66 10.61 -13.85
C ASN A 16 2.84 10.32 -12.61
N THR A 17 2.01 9.27 -12.63
CA THR A 17 1.24 8.88 -11.46
C THR A 17 2.16 8.40 -10.35
N ARG A 18 3.16 7.58 -10.68
CA ARG A 18 4.12 7.13 -9.67
C ARG A 18 4.83 8.31 -9.01
N GLU A 19 5.28 9.27 -9.80
CA GLU A 19 5.99 10.44 -9.27
C GLU A 19 5.08 11.30 -8.42
N LEU A 20 3.85 11.50 -8.86
CA LEU A 20 2.88 12.30 -8.10
C LEU A 20 2.57 11.66 -6.75
N LEU A 21 2.28 10.36 -6.75
CA LEU A 21 1.95 9.67 -5.51
C LEU A 21 3.15 9.66 -4.56
N THR A 22 4.34 9.43 -5.08
CA THR A 22 5.56 9.46 -4.27
C THR A 22 5.74 10.83 -3.61
N ALA A 23 5.52 11.90 -4.37
CA ALA A 23 5.65 13.25 -3.84
C ALA A 23 4.59 13.55 -2.77
N MET A 24 3.34 13.17 -3.04
CA MET A 24 2.26 13.37 -2.08
C MET A 24 2.55 12.68 -0.76
N LEU A 25 2.99 11.42 -0.82
CA LEU A 25 3.27 10.65 0.37
C LEU A 25 4.49 11.19 1.12
N SER A 26 5.49 11.64 0.38
CA SER A 26 6.70 12.20 0.98
C SER A 26 6.40 13.45 1.81
N ILE A 27 5.51 14.29 1.32
CA ILE A 27 5.12 15.50 2.04
C ILE A 27 4.53 15.15 3.41
N GLU A 28 3.84 14.02 3.49
CA GLU A 28 3.19 13.60 4.73
C GLU A 28 4.06 12.69 5.59
N GLY A 29 5.32 12.52 5.21
CA GLY A 29 6.26 11.73 6.00
C GLY A 29 6.32 10.24 5.66
N PHE A 30 5.60 9.79 4.64
CA PHE A 30 5.65 8.40 4.21
C PHE A 30 6.71 8.21 3.15
N HIS A 31 7.29 7.01 3.10
CA HIS A 31 8.30 6.68 2.11
C HIS A 31 7.70 5.72 1.08
N ALA A 32 7.86 6.03 -0.19
CA ALA A 32 7.29 5.22 -1.25
C ALA A 32 8.37 4.42 -1.97
N ILE A 33 8.00 3.20 -2.32
CA ILE A 33 8.79 2.35 -3.22
C ILE A 33 7.89 2.19 -4.44
N ALA A 34 8.42 2.35 -5.64
CA ALA A 34 7.58 2.36 -6.84
C ALA A 34 7.97 1.24 -7.81
N ALA A 35 6.96 0.62 -8.41
CA ALA A 35 7.13 -0.41 -9.43
C ALA A 35 6.29 -0.03 -10.64
N GLU A 36 6.80 -0.32 -11.83
CA GLU A 36 6.09 0.06 -13.05
C GLU A 36 5.19 -1.04 -13.60
N ASP A 37 5.29 -2.25 -13.06
CA ASP A 37 4.38 -3.34 -13.44
C ASP A 37 4.33 -4.38 -12.34
N GLY A 38 3.45 -5.37 -12.53
CA GLY A 38 3.21 -6.39 -11.51
C GLY A 38 4.41 -7.31 -11.27
N LEU A 39 5.23 -7.57 -12.29
CA LEU A 39 6.40 -8.43 -12.13
C LEU A 39 7.45 -7.75 -11.26
N GLU A 40 7.74 -6.48 -11.53
CA GLU A 40 8.67 -5.72 -10.71
C GLU A 40 8.14 -5.61 -9.29
N ALA A 41 6.84 -5.37 -9.16
CA ALA A 41 6.21 -5.23 -7.85
C ALA A 41 6.38 -6.49 -7.00
N LEU A 42 6.15 -7.67 -7.59
CA LEU A 42 6.32 -8.91 -6.85
C LEU A 42 7.75 -9.11 -6.40
N HIS A 43 8.70 -8.80 -7.27
CA HIS A 43 10.12 -8.91 -6.93
C HIS A 43 10.49 -7.98 -5.77
N LEU A 44 10.09 -6.72 -5.87
CA LEU A 44 10.37 -5.74 -4.83
C LEU A 44 9.71 -6.14 -3.51
N LEU A 45 8.47 -6.58 -3.59
CA LEU A 45 7.71 -6.94 -2.41
C LEU A 45 8.37 -8.10 -1.66
N ARG A 46 8.79 -9.14 -2.39
CA ARG A 46 9.49 -10.27 -1.77
C ARG A 46 10.81 -9.85 -1.14
N THR A 47 11.57 -9.03 -1.86
CA THR A 47 12.87 -8.58 -1.39
C THR A 47 12.76 -7.78 -0.10
N VAL A 48 11.81 -6.85 -0.08
CA VAL A 48 11.63 -5.98 1.09
C VAL A 48 11.09 -6.77 2.28
N ARG A 49 10.11 -7.63 2.06
CA ARG A 49 9.51 -8.41 3.16
C ARG A 49 10.49 -9.35 3.82
N ARG A 50 11.43 -9.88 3.07
CA ARG A 50 12.43 -10.76 3.64
C ARG A 50 13.37 -10.03 4.59
N ARG A 51 13.61 -8.74 4.32
CA ARG A 51 14.49 -7.93 5.17
C ARG A 51 13.75 -7.33 6.34
N ALA A 52 12.50 -6.93 6.13
CA ALA A 52 11.70 -6.27 7.14
C ALA A 52 10.26 -6.73 7.00
N PRO A 53 9.82 -7.69 7.81
CA PRO A 53 8.50 -8.33 7.63
C PRO A 53 7.31 -7.39 7.71
N GLU A 54 7.45 -6.21 8.30
CA GLU A 54 6.36 -5.24 8.38
C GLU A 54 6.36 -4.21 7.24
N VAL A 55 7.27 -4.36 6.27
CA VAL A 55 7.38 -3.43 5.16
C VAL A 55 7.06 -4.14 3.86
N PRO A 56 6.31 -3.54 2.96
CA PRO A 56 5.57 -2.28 3.15
C PRO A 56 4.31 -2.51 3.95
N CYS A 57 3.76 -1.44 4.47
CA CYS A 57 2.51 -1.54 5.22
C CYS A 57 1.29 -1.56 4.31
N LEU A 58 1.45 -1.17 3.06
CA LEU A 58 0.34 -1.09 2.11
C LEU A 58 0.88 -1.12 0.68
N VAL A 59 0.15 -1.78 -0.20
CA VAL A 59 0.40 -1.72 -1.65
C VAL A 59 -0.73 -0.90 -2.27
N LEU A 60 -0.37 0.12 -3.06
CA LEU A 60 -1.32 0.87 -3.88
C LEU A 60 -1.18 0.30 -5.29
N LEU A 61 -2.21 -0.38 -5.76
CA LEU A 61 -2.14 -1.18 -6.97
C LEU A 61 -3.08 -0.66 -8.06
N ASP A 62 -2.51 -0.26 -9.19
CA ASP A 62 -3.29 0.11 -10.37
C ASP A 62 -3.84 -1.17 -11.00
N LEU A 63 -5.13 -1.18 -11.32
CA LEU A 63 -5.75 -2.36 -11.90
C LEU A 63 -5.46 -2.52 -13.39
N ALA A 64 -5.23 -1.42 -14.10
CA ALA A 64 -5.03 -1.46 -15.55
C ALA A 64 -3.55 -1.30 -15.88
N MET A 65 -2.83 -2.41 -15.96
CA MET A 65 -1.42 -2.41 -16.30
C MET A 65 -1.14 -3.41 -17.41
N PRO A 66 -0.16 -3.14 -18.28
CA PRO A 66 0.26 -4.13 -19.27
C PRO A 66 1.04 -5.25 -18.58
N ARG A 67 1.43 -6.24 -19.29
CA ARG A 67 2.22 -7.39 -18.85
C ARG A 67 1.55 -8.18 -17.74
N LEU A 68 1.68 -7.78 -16.48
CA LEU A 68 0.99 -8.46 -15.39
C LEU A 68 -0.04 -7.50 -14.81
N SER A 69 -1.31 -7.78 -15.04
CA SER A 69 -2.39 -6.90 -14.59
C SER A 69 -2.49 -6.88 -13.07
N GLY A 70 -3.25 -5.92 -12.54
CA GLY A 70 -3.49 -5.85 -11.11
C GLY A 70 -4.09 -7.13 -10.56
N SER A 71 -5.05 -7.72 -11.27
CA SER A 71 -5.67 -8.97 -10.83
C SER A 71 -4.68 -10.13 -10.81
N GLU A 72 -3.81 -10.19 -11.82
CA GLU A 72 -2.80 -11.23 -11.89
C GLU A 72 -1.76 -11.06 -10.79
N PHE A 73 -1.35 -9.82 -10.54
CA PHE A 73 -0.44 -9.51 -9.44
C PHE A 73 -1.03 -10.00 -8.11
N ARG A 74 -2.30 -9.66 -7.87
CA ARG A 74 -2.96 -10.02 -6.62
C ARG A 74 -3.02 -11.54 -6.44
N ARG A 75 -3.31 -12.26 -7.52
CA ARG A 75 -3.36 -13.72 -7.46
C ARG A 75 -1.99 -14.29 -7.10
N ALA A 76 -0.94 -13.78 -7.73
CA ALA A 76 0.42 -14.23 -7.45
C ALA A 76 0.86 -13.88 -6.03
N GLN A 77 0.47 -12.70 -5.56
CA GLN A 77 0.77 -12.27 -4.20
C GLN A 77 0.14 -13.21 -3.18
N LEU A 78 -1.15 -13.53 -3.36
CA LEU A 78 -1.87 -14.36 -2.40
C LEU A 78 -1.35 -15.80 -2.36
N ALA A 79 -0.71 -16.25 -3.45
CA ALA A 79 -0.14 -17.59 -3.51
C ALA A 79 1.23 -17.68 -2.84
N ASP A 80 1.82 -16.56 -2.44
CA ASP A 80 3.17 -16.51 -1.87
C ASP A 80 3.09 -16.15 -0.39
N PRO A 81 3.37 -17.08 0.53
CA PRO A 81 3.24 -16.83 1.96
C PRO A 81 4.08 -15.65 2.47
N ILE A 82 5.20 -15.35 1.80
CA ILE A 82 6.07 -14.26 2.23
C ILE A 82 5.36 -12.92 2.11
N VAL A 83 4.53 -12.75 1.07
CA VAL A 83 3.94 -11.45 0.75
C VAL A 83 2.41 -11.43 0.84
N ALA A 84 1.77 -12.57 1.05
CA ALA A 84 0.31 -12.66 1.00
C ALA A 84 -0.40 -11.76 2.01
N GLY A 85 0.22 -11.48 3.13
CA GLY A 85 -0.41 -10.70 4.21
C GLY A 85 -0.37 -9.20 4.03
N VAL A 86 0.31 -8.68 2.99
CA VAL A 86 0.39 -7.23 2.80
C VAL A 86 -0.94 -6.70 2.29
N PRO A 87 -1.55 -5.70 2.96
CA PRO A 87 -2.81 -5.14 2.49
C PRO A 87 -2.65 -4.45 1.14
N VAL A 88 -3.66 -4.59 0.29
CA VAL A 88 -3.66 -3.99 -1.04
C VAL A 88 -4.87 -3.07 -1.19
N ALA A 89 -4.63 -1.82 -1.52
CA ALA A 89 -5.66 -0.88 -1.95
C ALA A 89 -5.54 -0.74 -3.47
N VAL A 90 -6.66 -0.80 -4.17
CA VAL A 90 -6.65 -0.75 -5.63
C VAL A 90 -7.02 0.63 -6.14
N MET A 91 -6.41 1.03 -7.25
CA MET A 91 -6.63 2.31 -7.90
C MET A 91 -7.17 2.07 -9.30
N SER A 92 -8.18 2.83 -9.71
CA SER A 92 -8.70 2.74 -11.08
C SER A 92 -9.64 3.90 -11.37
N GLY A 93 -9.74 4.25 -12.67
CA GLY A 93 -10.77 5.18 -13.12
C GLY A 93 -12.03 4.47 -13.59
N ALA A 94 -12.10 3.16 -13.46
CA ALA A 94 -13.24 2.39 -13.95
C ALA A 94 -14.44 2.54 -13.03
N THR A 95 -15.64 2.41 -13.61
CA THR A 95 -16.87 2.58 -12.82
C THR A 95 -17.16 1.37 -11.95
N ASP A 96 -16.55 0.23 -12.23
CA ASP A 96 -16.76 -0.99 -11.44
C ASP A 96 -15.68 -1.23 -10.40
N LEU A 97 -14.99 -0.17 -10.00
CA LEU A 97 -13.86 -0.27 -9.07
C LEU A 97 -14.22 -0.99 -7.78
N GLU A 98 -15.34 -0.61 -7.16
CA GLU A 98 -15.70 -1.21 -5.87
C GLU A 98 -15.97 -2.71 -5.98
N GLN A 99 -16.61 -3.12 -7.06
CA GLN A 99 -16.89 -4.53 -7.27
C GLN A 99 -15.61 -5.32 -7.49
N ARG A 100 -14.70 -4.78 -8.30
CA ARG A 100 -13.42 -5.43 -8.57
C ARG A 100 -12.57 -5.53 -7.32
N ALA A 101 -12.61 -4.48 -6.49
CA ALA A 101 -11.88 -4.48 -5.23
C ALA A 101 -12.37 -5.59 -4.31
N ARG A 102 -13.68 -5.76 -4.21
CA ARG A 102 -14.24 -6.83 -3.37
C ARG A 102 -13.83 -8.21 -3.88
N THR A 103 -13.87 -8.41 -5.19
CA THR A 103 -13.49 -9.69 -5.80
C THR A 103 -12.02 -10.03 -5.52
N MET A 104 -11.16 -9.01 -5.44
CA MET A 104 -9.74 -9.19 -5.21
C MET A 104 -9.38 -9.26 -3.73
N GLY A 105 -10.32 -9.02 -2.84
CA GLY A 105 -10.02 -8.94 -1.42
C GLY A 105 -9.18 -7.73 -1.06
N ALA A 106 -9.32 -6.63 -1.82
CA ALA A 106 -8.61 -5.40 -1.53
C ALA A 106 -9.20 -4.75 -0.28
N VAL A 107 -8.35 -4.05 0.48
CA VAL A 107 -8.79 -3.42 1.73
C VAL A 107 -9.41 -2.06 1.51
N ALA A 108 -9.17 -1.43 0.35
CA ALA A 108 -9.70 -0.10 0.07
C ALA A 108 -9.61 0.19 -1.42
N THR A 109 -10.29 1.24 -1.85
CA THR A 109 -10.25 1.73 -3.23
C THR A 109 -9.82 3.18 -3.25
N VAL A 110 -9.12 3.57 -4.31
CA VAL A 110 -8.77 4.95 -4.56
C VAL A 110 -9.13 5.25 -6.01
N ALA A 111 -10.13 6.06 -6.22
CA ALA A 111 -10.58 6.39 -7.57
C ALA A 111 -9.61 7.33 -8.26
N LYS A 112 -9.46 7.16 -9.57
CA LYS A 112 -8.70 8.10 -10.39
C LYS A 112 -9.66 9.05 -11.09
N PRO A 113 -9.34 10.32 -11.19
CA PRO A 113 -8.09 10.98 -10.75
C PRO A 113 -7.96 10.99 -9.23
N ILE A 114 -6.71 10.90 -8.78
CA ILE A 114 -6.43 10.74 -7.35
C ILE A 114 -6.80 11.99 -6.56
N ASP A 115 -7.61 11.81 -5.53
CA ASP A 115 -7.90 12.85 -4.55
C ASP A 115 -6.91 12.72 -3.39
N TYR A 116 -6.26 13.81 -3.07
CA TYR A 116 -5.19 13.81 -2.07
C TYR A 116 -5.68 13.32 -0.71
N ASP A 117 -6.82 13.86 -0.25
CA ASP A 117 -7.33 13.48 1.07
C ASP A 117 -7.78 12.03 1.11
N ALA A 118 -8.41 11.56 0.05
CA ALA A 118 -8.86 10.17 -0.02
C ALA A 118 -7.66 9.22 0.01
N LEU A 119 -6.60 9.56 -0.70
CA LEU A 119 -5.38 8.77 -0.69
C LEU A 119 -4.78 8.71 0.72
N LEU A 120 -4.66 9.85 1.36
CA LEU A 120 -4.06 9.91 2.69
C LEU A 120 -4.89 9.17 3.72
N ASP A 121 -6.22 9.22 3.62
CA ASP A 121 -7.07 8.47 4.55
C ASP A 121 -6.77 6.98 4.49
N VAL A 122 -6.61 6.44 3.28
CA VAL A 122 -6.31 5.03 3.09
C VAL A 122 -4.92 4.72 3.64
N VAL A 123 -3.93 5.52 3.25
CA VAL A 123 -2.55 5.27 3.68
C VAL A 123 -2.43 5.34 5.20
N ARG A 124 -3.03 6.33 5.83
CA ARG A 124 -2.95 6.46 7.28
C ARG A 124 -3.62 5.34 8.03
N ARG A 125 -4.65 4.76 7.44
CA ARG A 125 -5.35 3.65 8.08
C ARG A 125 -4.46 2.43 8.21
N TYR A 126 -3.56 2.21 7.25
CA TYR A 126 -2.72 1.01 7.23
C TYR A 126 -1.27 1.28 7.55
N CYS A 127 -0.84 2.55 7.53
CA CYS A 127 0.56 2.95 7.67
C CYS A 127 0.69 4.08 8.68
N SER A 128 0.12 3.91 9.85
CA SER A 128 0.13 4.98 10.85
C SER A 128 1.54 5.30 11.31
N LEU A 129 2.00 6.52 11.08
CA LEU A 129 3.28 6.98 11.60
C LEU A 129 3.23 7.14 13.11
N GLU A 130 2.06 7.42 13.67
CA GLU A 130 1.90 7.53 15.10
C GLU A 130 2.19 6.24 15.83
N GLY A 131 1.81 5.14 15.23
CA GLY A 131 2.09 3.85 15.82
C GLY A 131 3.55 3.57 15.97
N MET A 132 4.38 4.26 15.19
CA MET A 132 5.81 4.04 15.26
C MET A 132 6.46 4.83 16.37
N ASP A 133 5.84 5.89 16.78
CA ASP A 133 6.39 6.69 17.88
C ASP A 133 6.25 5.96 19.16
N LEU A 134 5.53 4.91 19.16
CA LEU A 134 5.34 4.23 20.36
C LEU A 134 6.48 3.47 20.79
N GLY A 135 7.49 3.67 20.22
CA GLY A 135 8.58 3.31 21.01
C GLY A 135 8.24 3.66 22.38
N SER A 136 7.38 4.54 22.50
CA SER A 136 6.97 4.90 23.80
C SER A 136 5.82 4.10 24.23
N ALA A 137 5.32 3.67 24.38
CA ALA A 137 4.36 3.16 24.75
C ALA A 137 3.41 2.96 25.40
N ALA A 138 3.42 3.41 25.32
CA ALA A 138 2.53 3.10 25.69
C ALA A 138 1.66 2.67 25.72
N ASP A 139 1.74 2.74 25.70
CA ASP A 139 0.89 2.19 25.83
C ASP A 139 0.30 1.53 25.50
N GLY A 140 0.53 1.61 25.35
CA GLY A 140 -0.06 0.95 25.15
C GLY A 140 -0.63 0.77 24.43
N LEU A 141 -0.59 0.94 24.18
CA LEU A 141 -1.24 0.74 23.74
C LEU A 141 -1.66 0.37 22.84
N PRO A 142 -1.76 0.40 22.75
CA PRO A 142 -2.31 0.07 22.08
C PRO A 142 -2.73 -0.07 21.14
N TYR A 143 -2.59 0.35 20.89
CA TYR A 143 -2.87 0.10 20.48
C TYR A 143 -3.35 -0.16 20.09
N ARG A 144 -3.92 0.33 19.97
CA ARG A 144 -4.44 0.18 20.03
C ARG A 144 -5.01 0.03 19.53
N GLY A 145 -4.95 0.69 19.49
CA GLY A 145 -5.36 0.61 19.54
C GLY A 145 -5.76 0.69 19.10
N ARG A 146 -5.86 1.00 19.25
CA ARG A 146 -6.15 0.96 19.46
C ARG A 146 -6.76 0.60 19.34
N GLU A 147 -7.12 1.19 19.28
CA GLU A 147 -7.43 0.95 19.72
C GLU A 147 -7.78 0.80 19.66
N ASN A 148 -7.68 1.63 19.70
CA ASN A 148 -7.82 1.48 20.04
C ASN A 148 -8.00 1.37 19.95
N GLY A 149 -8.13 2.18 19.84
CA GLY A 149 -8.18 2.20 20.33
C GLY A 149 -8.25 2.22 20.18
N ALA A 150 -8.34 2.72 20.30
CA ALA A 150 -8.25 2.63 20.70
C ALA A 150 -8.32 2.49 20.53
#